data_0ca1d445d3b87c5d7108577aca101c54
#
_entry.id   0ca1d445d3b87c5d7108577aca101c54
#
_cell.length_a   1.000
_cell.length_b   1.000
_cell.length_c   1.000
_cell.angle_alpha   90.00
_cell.angle_beta   90.00
_cell.angle_gamma   90.00
#
_symmetry.space_group_name_H-M   'P 1'
#
loop_
_entity.id
_entity.type
_entity.pdbx_description
1 polymer ?
#
loop_
_entity_poly.entity_id
_entity_poly.type
_entity_poly.pdbx_seq_one_letter_code
_entity_poly.pdbx_strand_id
1 'polypeptide(L)'
;QQRGHYTAGTTNKSINQLAATWRHSQERVAPWKGGWLSVYTAHLGRTCKQSIRLRERAFRLTGFKPLEKNLWCRPDNLIETTDATFTRLVDIGLEENAILMRVDHFNDNLATSPLSLWSPQQLEKTYGLLVSLMEKSAARLVDLDVKQATKESFLIGEHVIRHINQDPLLPEEMVDVAARQNLLTTMVEYDRICHPIWHEFLNNG
;
A
#
# COMPACT_ATOMS: atom_id res chain seq x y z
N GLN A 1 37.52 12.69 -15.90
CA GLN A 1 36.11 12.45 -16.22
C GLN A 1 35.76 11.01 -15.83
N GLN A 2 35.15 10.79 -14.66
CA GLN A 2 34.59 9.51 -14.25
C GLN A 2 33.09 9.49 -14.56
N ARG A 3 32.68 8.59 -15.45
CA ARG A 3 31.29 8.30 -15.77
C ARG A 3 30.68 7.48 -14.60
N GLY A 4 29.58 7.94 -14.01
CA GLY A 4 28.87 7.24 -12.96
C GLY A 4 28.25 5.94 -13.49
N HIS A 5 28.56 4.84 -12.85
CA HIS A 5 27.86 3.57 -13.02
C HIS A 5 26.49 3.63 -12.33
N TYR A 6 25.42 3.64 -13.11
CA TYR A 6 24.07 3.39 -12.60
C TYR A 6 23.87 1.89 -12.42
N THR A 7 23.77 1.42 -11.19
CA THR A 7 23.46 0.03 -10.88
C THR A 7 21.95 -0.19 -10.97
N ALA A 8 21.50 -0.89 -12.00
CA ALA A 8 20.11 -1.32 -12.24
C ALA A 8 19.59 -2.39 -11.26
N GLY A 9 20.33 -2.68 -10.17
CA GLY A 9 20.08 -3.84 -9.31
C GLY A 9 19.03 -3.67 -8.20
N THR A 10 18.71 -2.44 -7.77
CA THR A 10 17.81 -2.18 -6.63
C THR A 10 16.35 -2.04 -7.05
N THR A 11 16.09 -1.57 -8.25
CA THR A 11 14.72 -1.32 -8.76
C THR A 11 14.00 -2.63 -9.10
N ASN A 12 14.70 -3.62 -9.67
CA ASN A 12 14.09 -4.90 -10.03
C ASN A 12 13.74 -5.79 -8.82
N LYS A 13 14.51 -5.74 -7.72
CA LYS A 13 14.19 -6.48 -6.49
C LYS A 13 12.94 -5.91 -5.81
N SER A 14 12.74 -4.59 -5.82
CA SER A 14 11.57 -3.96 -5.22
C SER A 14 10.28 -4.22 -6.02
N ILE A 15 10.34 -4.26 -7.35
CA ILE A 15 9.17 -4.55 -8.19
C ILE A 15 8.74 -6.02 -8.03
N ASN A 16 9.66 -6.96 -8.03
CA ASN A 16 9.34 -8.39 -7.83
C ASN A 16 8.82 -8.69 -6.43
N GLN A 17 9.31 -8.01 -5.39
CA GLN A 17 8.77 -8.12 -4.03
C GLN A 17 7.38 -7.50 -3.91
N LEU A 18 7.12 -6.36 -4.52
CA LEU A 18 5.81 -5.73 -4.56
C LEU A 18 4.81 -6.58 -5.35
N ALA A 19 5.24 -7.19 -6.46
CA ALA A 19 4.42 -8.09 -7.26
C ALA A 19 4.04 -9.39 -6.52
N ALA A 20 4.83 -9.83 -5.55
CA ALA A 20 4.55 -11.04 -4.78
C ALA A 20 3.62 -10.80 -3.57
N THR A 21 3.62 -9.60 -2.98
CA THR A 21 2.94 -9.31 -1.71
C THR A 21 1.46 -8.93 -1.86
N TRP A 22 1.04 -8.37 -3.00
CA TRP A 22 -0.34 -7.91 -3.17
C TRP A 22 -1.37 -9.04 -3.11
N ARG A 23 -1.03 -10.25 -3.59
CA ARG A 23 -1.93 -11.42 -3.60
C ARG A 23 -2.32 -11.87 -2.19
N HIS A 24 -1.43 -11.68 -1.21
CA HIS A 24 -1.60 -12.09 0.18
C HIS A 24 -1.97 -10.92 1.11
N SER A 25 -2.33 -9.76 0.54
CA SER A 25 -2.62 -8.57 1.35
C SER A 25 -3.78 -8.79 2.33
N GLN A 26 -4.82 -9.54 1.94
CA GLN A 26 -5.97 -9.86 2.81
C GLN A 26 -5.62 -10.82 3.95
N GLU A 27 -4.68 -11.73 3.73
CA GLU A 27 -4.23 -12.68 4.76
C GLU A 27 -3.56 -11.98 5.95
N ARG A 28 -3.21 -10.71 5.79
CA ARG A 28 -2.61 -9.89 6.83
C ARG A 28 -3.63 -9.25 7.77
N VAL A 29 -4.90 -9.27 7.42
CA VAL A 29 -5.96 -8.61 8.19
C VAL A 29 -6.49 -9.54 9.26
N ALA A 30 -6.57 -9.05 10.50
CA ALA A 30 -7.21 -9.71 11.64
C ALA A 30 -8.49 -8.93 12.03
N PRO A 31 -9.45 -9.59 12.71
CA PRO A 31 -10.59 -8.88 13.30
C PRO A 31 -10.13 -7.76 14.22
N TRP A 32 -10.66 -6.56 14.03
CA TRP A 32 -10.32 -5.43 14.89
C TRP A 32 -11.04 -5.51 16.22
N LYS A 33 -10.31 -5.28 17.31
CA LYS A 33 -10.82 -5.32 18.69
C LYS A 33 -10.94 -3.91 19.31
N GLY A 34 -10.97 -2.86 18.49
CA GLY A 34 -11.08 -1.47 18.95
C GLY A 34 -9.72 -0.81 19.30
N GLY A 35 -8.63 -1.58 19.38
CA GLY A 35 -7.30 -1.07 19.71
C GLY A 35 -6.59 -0.37 18.54
N TRP A 36 -5.55 0.37 18.87
CA TRP A 36 -4.76 1.19 17.93
C TRP A 36 -3.26 0.93 18.07
N LEU A 37 -2.54 0.97 16.98
CA LEU A 37 -1.09 1.16 17.00
C LEU A 37 -0.80 2.64 16.84
N SER A 38 0.06 3.19 17.71
CA SER A 38 0.40 4.61 17.71
C SER A 38 1.91 4.82 17.72
N VAL A 39 2.39 5.78 16.92
CA VAL A 39 3.81 6.15 16.87
C VAL A 39 3.98 7.59 17.34
N TYR A 40 4.81 7.77 18.37
CA TYR A 40 5.18 9.07 18.89
C TYR A 40 6.55 9.52 18.34
N THR A 41 6.61 10.76 17.83
CA THR A 41 7.76 11.27 17.08
C THR A 41 8.25 12.65 17.56
N ALA A 42 7.77 13.15 18.71
CA ALA A 42 8.08 14.52 19.16
C ALA A 42 9.58 14.77 19.44
N HIS A 43 10.29 13.75 19.88
CA HIS A 43 11.73 13.78 20.20
C HIS A 43 12.63 13.58 18.96
N LEU A 44 12.05 13.23 17.80
CA LEU A 44 12.80 13.06 16.56
C LEU A 44 13.16 14.39 15.92
N GLY A 45 14.28 14.42 15.18
CA GLY A 45 14.75 15.60 14.48
C GLY A 45 13.74 16.17 13.48
N ARG A 46 13.64 17.52 13.43
CA ARG A 46 12.68 18.24 12.57
C ARG A 46 13.33 19.12 11.51
N THR A 47 14.66 19.16 11.46
CA THR A 47 15.42 20.03 10.55
C THR A 47 15.86 19.31 9.28
N CYS A 48 16.12 18.01 9.36
CA CYS A 48 16.52 17.20 8.21
C CYS A 48 15.30 16.86 7.34
N LYS A 49 15.14 17.54 6.21
CA LYS A 49 14.03 17.31 5.25
C LYS A 49 14.00 15.88 4.73
N GLN A 50 15.16 15.22 4.57
CA GLN A 50 15.23 13.84 4.12
C GLN A 50 14.63 12.87 5.15
N SER A 51 15.00 12.98 6.43
CA SER A 51 14.44 12.15 7.50
C SER A 51 12.94 12.33 7.64
N ILE A 52 12.45 13.58 7.57
CA ILE A 52 11.01 13.87 7.62
C ILE A 52 10.28 13.17 6.47
N ARG A 53 10.79 13.28 5.22
CA ARG A 53 10.17 12.62 4.05
C ARG A 53 10.18 11.09 4.15
N LEU A 54 11.25 10.50 4.67
CA LEU A 54 11.33 9.05 4.87
C LEU A 54 10.33 8.58 5.93
N ARG A 55 10.22 9.29 7.05
CA ARG A 55 9.24 9.05 8.11
C ARG A 55 7.80 9.13 7.58
N GLU A 56 7.45 10.20 6.88
CA GLU A 56 6.12 10.37 6.28
C GLU A 56 5.82 9.28 5.24
N ARG A 57 6.84 8.87 4.47
CA ARG A 57 6.72 7.75 3.54
C ARG A 57 6.45 6.43 4.27
N ALA A 58 7.17 6.15 5.37
CA ALA A 58 6.96 4.96 6.17
C ALA A 58 5.52 4.89 6.70
N PHE A 59 5.01 5.99 7.27
CA PHE A 59 3.64 6.07 7.76
C PHE A 59 2.60 5.86 6.65
N ARG A 60 2.77 6.54 5.52
CA ARG A 60 1.85 6.40 4.38
C ARG A 60 1.80 4.96 3.85
N LEU A 61 2.96 4.29 3.71
CA LEU A 61 3.03 2.94 3.16
C LEU A 61 2.58 1.85 4.14
N THR A 62 2.45 2.19 5.42
CA THR A 62 1.99 1.27 6.47
C THR A 62 0.60 1.63 7.01
N GLY A 63 -0.06 2.60 6.38
CA GLY A 63 -1.44 2.98 6.70
C GLY A 63 -1.60 3.83 7.96
N PHE A 64 -0.52 4.39 8.53
CA PHE A 64 -0.63 5.34 9.64
C PHE A 64 -1.09 6.71 9.16
N LYS A 65 -1.89 7.40 9.99
CA LYS A 65 -2.35 8.77 9.80
C LYS A 65 -2.01 9.63 11.01
N PRO A 66 -1.75 10.94 10.80
CA PRO A 66 -1.52 11.84 11.92
C PRO A 66 -2.83 12.04 12.70
N LEU A 67 -2.82 11.70 13.97
CA LEU A 67 -3.94 11.92 14.90
C LEU A 67 -3.79 13.29 15.56
N GLU A 68 -2.59 13.57 16.07
CA GLU A 68 -2.19 14.82 16.69
C GLU A 68 -0.78 15.19 16.26
N LYS A 69 -0.32 16.37 16.66
CA LYS A 69 1.06 16.80 16.39
C LYS A 69 2.05 15.78 16.95
N ASN A 70 2.83 15.15 16.05
CA ASN A 70 3.82 14.13 16.35
C ASN A 70 3.26 12.79 16.88
N LEU A 71 1.97 12.58 16.80
CA LEU A 71 1.31 11.32 17.13
C LEU A 71 0.58 10.79 15.89
N TRP A 72 0.98 9.61 15.46
CA TRP A 72 0.42 8.92 14.31
C TRP A 72 -0.29 7.67 14.82
N CYS A 73 -1.37 7.27 14.19
CA CYS A 73 -2.06 6.05 14.55
C CYS A 73 -2.61 5.29 13.35
N ARG A 74 -2.91 4.03 13.57
CA ARG A 74 -3.70 3.16 12.71
C ARG A 74 -4.48 2.14 13.55
N PRO A 75 -5.57 1.53 13.04
CA PRO A 75 -6.20 0.40 13.71
C PRO A 75 -5.22 -0.76 13.91
N ASP A 76 -5.25 -1.41 15.07
CA ASP A 76 -4.48 -2.61 15.38
C ASP A 76 -5.24 -3.85 14.89
N ASN A 77 -5.31 -3.99 13.58
CA ASN A 77 -6.09 -5.01 12.87
C ASN A 77 -5.24 -5.84 11.89
N LEU A 78 -3.93 -5.89 12.07
CA LEU A 78 -3.05 -6.76 11.30
C LEU A 78 -2.55 -7.92 12.17
N ILE A 79 -2.30 -9.06 11.54
CA ILE A 79 -1.77 -10.27 12.21
C ILE A 79 -0.35 -10.05 12.73
N GLU A 80 0.37 -9.06 12.20
CA GLU A 80 1.74 -8.74 12.58
C GLU A 80 1.84 -8.37 14.07
N THR A 81 2.92 -8.79 14.72
CA THR A 81 3.25 -8.31 16.07
C THR A 81 3.66 -6.84 16.04
N THR A 82 3.57 -6.17 17.20
CA THR A 82 4.03 -4.77 17.33
C THR A 82 5.50 -4.62 16.92
N ASP A 83 6.36 -5.58 17.30
CA ASP A 83 7.80 -5.56 16.94
C ASP A 83 8.02 -5.75 15.44
N ALA A 84 7.26 -6.65 14.79
CA ALA A 84 7.34 -6.82 13.34
C ALA A 84 6.86 -5.57 12.59
N THR A 85 5.79 -4.92 13.08
CA THR A 85 5.33 -3.63 12.54
C THR A 85 6.39 -2.55 12.71
N PHE A 86 7.06 -2.47 13.85
CA PHE A 86 8.14 -1.50 14.09
C PHE A 86 9.33 -1.74 13.17
N THR A 87 9.80 -2.99 13.08
CA THR A 87 10.89 -3.37 12.16
C THR A 87 10.57 -2.95 10.73
N ARG A 88 9.35 -3.23 10.26
CA ARG A 88 8.92 -2.83 8.91
C ARG A 88 8.89 -1.31 8.72
N LEU A 89 8.47 -0.55 9.72
CA LEU A 89 8.51 0.91 9.69
C LEU A 89 9.93 1.44 9.56
N VAL A 90 10.88 0.86 10.30
CA VAL A 90 12.31 1.21 10.27
C VAL A 90 12.92 0.86 8.89
N ASP A 91 12.62 -0.31 8.34
CA ASP A 91 13.09 -0.74 7.01
C ASP A 91 12.63 0.21 5.88
N ILE A 92 11.48 0.86 6.06
CA ILE A 92 10.95 1.85 5.10
C ILE A 92 11.53 3.25 5.33
N GLY A 93 12.06 3.53 6.53
CA GLY A 93 12.76 4.78 6.83
C GLY A 93 12.27 5.56 8.04
N LEU A 94 11.51 4.94 8.95
CA LEU A 94 11.28 5.49 10.29
C LEU A 94 12.58 5.39 11.09
N GLU A 95 12.86 6.39 11.92
CA GLU A 95 14.02 6.38 12.81
C GLU A 95 13.85 5.31 13.92
N GLU A 96 14.92 4.57 14.22
CA GLU A 96 14.95 3.49 15.22
C GLU A 96 14.60 3.93 16.64
N ASN A 97 14.79 5.20 16.94
CA ASN A 97 14.43 5.78 18.24
C ASN A 97 12.99 6.32 18.29
N ALA A 98 12.15 6.09 17.27
CA ALA A 98 10.72 6.34 17.35
C ALA A 98 10.07 5.42 18.40
N ILE A 99 8.95 5.84 18.98
CA ILE A 99 8.24 5.05 19.98
C ILE A 99 6.95 4.53 19.36
N LEU A 100 6.87 3.21 19.13
CA LEU A 100 5.64 2.52 18.77
C LEU A 100 4.97 1.99 20.05
N MET A 101 3.67 2.20 20.17
CA MET A 101 2.89 1.74 21.31
C MET A 101 1.53 1.19 20.84
N ARG A 102 0.97 0.27 21.61
CA ARG A 102 -0.43 -0.16 21.49
C ARG A 102 -1.27 0.69 22.42
N VAL A 103 -2.41 1.17 21.95
CA VAL A 103 -3.36 2.00 22.67
C VAL A 103 -4.73 1.34 22.60
N ASP A 104 -5.31 1.01 23.74
CA ASP A 104 -6.62 0.34 23.77
C ASP A 104 -7.74 1.29 23.36
N HIS A 105 -7.70 2.54 23.84
CA HIS A 105 -8.64 3.58 23.46
C HIS A 105 -8.03 4.98 23.63
N PHE A 106 -8.52 5.92 22.87
CA PHE A 106 -8.26 7.34 23.06
C PHE A 106 -9.45 7.96 23.82
N ASN A 107 -9.19 8.95 24.66
CA ASN A 107 -10.23 9.71 25.35
C ASN A 107 -10.97 10.64 24.36
N ASP A 108 -12.15 11.13 24.75
CA ASP A 108 -13.02 11.96 23.91
C ASP A 108 -12.53 13.40 23.72
N ASN A 109 -11.40 13.79 24.34
CA ASN A 109 -10.84 15.14 24.30
C ASN A 109 -9.96 15.42 23.07
N LEU A 110 -9.83 14.45 22.15
CA LEU A 110 -9.10 14.64 20.90
C LEU A 110 -9.81 15.63 19.98
N ALA A 111 -9.06 16.51 19.35
CA ALA A 111 -9.59 17.45 18.36
C ALA A 111 -10.21 16.73 17.15
N THR A 112 -9.68 15.54 16.82
CA THR A 112 -10.13 14.70 15.70
C THR A 112 -10.35 13.27 16.18
N SER A 113 -11.51 12.70 15.87
CA SER A 113 -11.74 11.27 16.14
C SER A 113 -10.80 10.40 15.32
N PRO A 114 -10.12 9.41 15.91
CA PRO A 114 -9.28 8.48 15.18
C PRO A 114 -10.01 7.78 14.03
N LEU A 115 -11.30 7.49 14.17
CA LEU A 115 -12.14 6.88 13.14
C LEU A 115 -12.31 7.77 11.89
N SER A 116 -12.22 9.09 12.02
CA SER A 116 -12.40 10.04 10.92
C SER A 116 -11.12 10.34 10.13
N LEU A 117 -9.98 9.75 10.48
CA LEU A 117 -8.71 9.99 9.81
C LEU A 117 -8.65 9.43 8.38
N TRP A 118 -9.47 8.45 8.09
CA TRP A 118 -9.62 7.88 6.75
C TRP A 118 -11.01 8.23 6.21
N SER A 119 -11.11 8.38 4.91
CA SER A 119 -12.39 8.54 4.20
C SER A 119 -12.76 7.19 3.55
N PRO A 120 -13.67 6.40 4.14
CA PRO A 120 -14.12 5.14 3.54
C PRO A 120 -14.66 5.35 2.13
N GLN A 121 -15.47 6.38 1.91
CA GLN A 121 -16.07 6.69 0.61
C GLN A 121 -15.01 6.96 -0.47
N GLN A 122 -13.89 7.61 -0.09
CA GLN A 122 -12.81 7.87 -1.04
C GLN A 122 -12.03 6.59 -1.38
N LEU A 123 -11.83 5.69 -0.40
CA LEU A 123 -11.20 4.39 -0.62
C LEU A 123 -12.07 3.52 -1.53
N GLU A 124 -13.36 3.37 -1.23
CA GLU A 124 -14.33 2.60 -1.99
C GLU A 124 -14.47 3.11 -3.43
N LYS A 125 -14.55 4.44 -3.59
CA LYS A 125 -14.53 5.08 -4.91
C LYS A 125 -13.26 4.73 -5.68
N THR A 126 -12.11 4.75 -5.02
CA THR A 126 -10.83 4.38 -5.66
C THR A 126 -10.84 2.91 -6.08
N TYR A 127 -11.32 1.99 -5.25
CA TYR A 127 -11.46 0.58 -5.60
C TYR A 127 -12.32 0.39 -6.84
N GLY A 128 -13.50 1.02 -6.89
CA GLY A 128 -14.40 0.96 -8.05
C GLY A 128 -13.77 1.53 -9.34
N LEU A 129 -13.01 2.61 -9.25
CA LEU A 129 -12.30 3.18 -10.39
C LEU A 129 -11.21 2.26 -10.92
N LEU A 130 -10.45 1.59 -10.03
CA LEU A 130 -9.41 0.64 -10.42
C LEU A 130 -9.99 -0.64 -11.03
N VAL A 131 -11.11 -1.14 -10.51
CA VAL A 131 -11.87 -2.26 -11.11
C VAL A 131 -12.31 -1.88 -12.53
N SER A 132 -12.99 -0.74 -12.69
CA SER A 132 -13.44 -0.28 -14.01
C SER A 132 -12.29 -0.04 -15.01
N LEU A 133 -11.13 0.40 -14.52
CA LEU A 133 -9.93 0.57 -15.34
C LEU A 133 -9.43 -0.77 -15.89
N MET A 134 -9.34 -1.80 -15.05
CA MET A 134 -8.90 -3.14 -15.45
C MET A 134 -9.89 -3.79 -16.41
N GLU A 135 -11.20 -3.71 -16.15
CA GLU A 135 -12.25 -4.26 -17.01
C GLU A 135 -12.23 -3.64 -18.42
N LYS A 136 -12.12 -2.32 -18.50
CA LYS A 136 -12.02 -1.60 -19.77
C LYS A 136 -10.74 -1.96 -20.53
N SER A 137 -9.64 -2.10 -19.83
CA SER A 137 -8.39 -2.53 -20.46
C SER A 137 -8.49 -3.98 -20.95
N ALA A 138 -8.95 -4.91 -20.12
CA ALA A 138 -9.10 -6.31 -20.50
C ALA A 138 -9.94 -6.49 -21.77
N ALA A 139 -11.05 -5.74 -21.89
CA ALA A 139 -11.89 -5.75 -23.08
C ALA A 139 -11.16 -5.24 -24.34
N ARG A 140 -10.20 -4.33 -24.17
CA ARG A 140 -9.46 -3.69 -25.28
C ARG A 140 -8.21 -4.46 -25.70
N LEU A 141 -7.59 -5.23 -24.78
CA LEU A 141 -6.34 -5.96 -25.04
C LEU A 141 -6.44 -6.90 -26.25
N VAL A 142 -7.62 -7.45 -26.54
CA VAL A 142 -7.85 -8.37 -27.66
C VAL A 142 -7.73 -7.71 -29.04
N ASP A 143 -7.88 -6.39 -29.11
CA ASP A 143 -7.82 -5.62 -30.36
C ASP A 143 -6.43 -5.00 -30.59
N LEU A 144 -5.50 -5.14 -29.65
CA LEU A 144 -4.17 -4.59 -29.70
C LEU A 144 -3.15 -5.59 -30.24
N ASP A 145 -2.11 -5.09 -30.92
CA ASP A 145 -0.94 -5.91 -31.18
C ASP A 145 -0.22 -6.29 -29.86
N VAL A 146 0.57 -7.36 -29.88
CA VAL A 146 1.26 -7.91 -28.69
C VAL A 146 2.09 -6.86 -27.96
N LYS A 147 2.79 -5.99 -28.67
CA LYS A 147 3.64 -4.95 -28.08
C LYS A 147 2.82 -3.88 -27.37
N GLN A 148 1.72 -3.45 -27.98
CA GLN A 148 0.81 -2.47 -27.41
C GLN A 148 0.06 -3.06 -26.20
N ALA A 149 -0.44 -4.30 -26.33
CA ALA A 149 -1.12 -5.02 -25.27
C ALA A 149 -0.20 -5.24 -24.04
N THR A 150 1.06 -5.63 -24.27
CA THR A 150 2.07 -5.77 -23.21
C THR A 150 2.33 -4.45 -22.50
N LYS A 151 2.51 -3.37 -23.23
CA LYS A 151 2.75 -2.04 -22.64
C LYS A 151 1.55 -1.58 -21.81
N GLU A 152 0.33 -1.75 -22.31
CA GLU A 152 -0.89 -1.33 -21.62
C GLU A 152 -1.09 -2.16 -20.35
N SER A 153 -1.01 -3.48 -20.44
CA SER A 153 -1.17 -4.37 -19.31
C SER A 153 -0.13 -4.12 -18.20
N PHE A 154 1.12 -3.78 -18.58
CA PHE A 154 2.15 -3.39 -17.63
C PHE A 154 1.78 -2.12 -16.86
N LEU A 155 1.44 -1.05 -17.57
CA LEU A 155 1.15 0.24 -16.95
C LEU A 155 -0.05 0.16 -16.00
N ILE A 156 -1.11 -0.55 -16.40
CA ILE A 156 -2.31 -0.72 -15.59
C ILE A 156 -2.03 -1.65 -14.40
N GLY A 157 -1.39 -2.79 -14.64
CA GLY A 157 -1.03 -3.72 -13.57
C GLY A 157 -0.15 -3.08 -12.51
N GLU A 158 0.90 -2.36 -12.92
CA GLU A 158 1.78 -1.61 -12.01
C GLU A 158 1.02 -0.56 -11.20
N HIS A 159 0.13 0.19 -11.86
CA HIS A 159 -0.69 1.20 -11.21
C HIS A 159 -1.62 0.59 -10.15
N VAL A 160 -2.34 -0.47 -10.48
CA VAL A 160 -3.28 -1.15 -9.57
C VAL A 160 -2.53 -1.82 -8.41
N ILE A 161 -1.46 -2.56 -8.67
CA ILE A 161 -0.64 -3.21 -7.64
C ILE A 161 -0.07 -2.19 -6.67
N ARG A 162 0.35 -1.03 -7.15
CA ARG A 162 0.82 0.06 -6.28
C ARG A 162 -0.27 0.53 -5.33
N HIS A 163 -1.51 0.68 -5.80
CA HIS A 163 -2.65 1.06 -4.95
C HIS A 163 -2.98 -0.02 -3.92
N ILE A 164 -3.01 -1.30 -4.33
CA ILE A 164 -3.24 -2.42 -3.41
C ILE A 164 -2.17 -2.46 -2.30
N ASN A 165 -0.89 -2.28 -2.66
CA ASN A 165 0.21 -2.28 -1.70
C ASN A 165 0.23 -1.06 -0.76
N GLN A 166 -0.45 0.02 -1.13
CA GLN A 166 -0.61 1.23 -0.31
C GLN A 166 -1.94 1.27 0.45
N ASP A 167 -2.79 0.25 0.26
CA ASP A 167 -4.04 0.16 0.99
C ASP A 167 -3.79 0.11 2.49
N PRO A 168 -4.47 0.93 3.30
CA PRO A 168 -4.30 0.92 4.75
C PRO A 168 -4.82 -0.36 5.41
N LEU A 169 -5.50 -1.24 4.67
CA LEU A 169 -6.09 -2.49 5.16
C LEU A 169 -6.98 -2.24 6.38
N LEU A 170 -7.85 -1.24 6.28
CA LEU A 170 -8.78 -0.89 7.36
C LEU A 170 -9.74 -2.04 7.68
N PRO A 171 -10.20 -2.16 8.95
CA PRO A 171 -11.17 -3.17 9.36
C PRO A 171 -12.57 -2.89 8.79
N GLU A 172 -13.44 -3.90 8.84
CA GLU A 172 -14.81 -3.83 8.31
C GLU A 172 -15.69 -2.76 8.97
N GLU A 173 -15.37 -2.40 10.20
CA GLU A 173 -16.05 -1.32 10.92
C GLU A 173 -15.77 0.07 10.33
N MET A 174 -14.76 0.18 9.46
CA MET A 174 -14.30 1.45 8.90
C MET A 174 -14.39 1.52 7.37
N VAL A 175 -14.54 0.41 6.65
CA VAL A 175 -14.57 0.39 5.18
C VAL A 175 -15.36 -0.82 4.66
N ASP A 176 -15.98 -0.69 3.48
CA ASP A 176 -16.56 -1.84 2.79
C ASP A 176 -15.47 -2.81 2.33
N VAL A 177 -15.32 -3.90 3.07
CA VAL A 177 -14.36 -4.97 2.77
C VAL A 177 -14.72 -5.68 1.47
N ALA A 178 -16.01 -5.76 1.09
CA ALA A 178 -16.43 -6.40 -0.16
C ALA A 178 -15.93 -5.62 -1.38
N ALA A 179 -15.91 -4.29 -1.33
CA ALA A 179 -15.35 -3.45 -2.39
C ALA A 179 -13.84 -3.68 -2.56
N ARG A 180 -13.09 -3.79 -1.44
CA ARG A 180 -11.66 -4.13 -1.46
C ARG A 180 -11.41 -5.54 -2.01
N GLN A 181 -12.23 -6.52 -1.60
CA GLN A 181 -12.15 -7.90 -2.08
C GLN A 181 -12.40 -7.98 -3.59
N ASN A 182 -13.39 -7.24 -4.09
CA ASN A 182 -13.67 -7.15 -5.53
C ASN A 182 -12.48 -6.61 -6.32
N LEU A 183 -11.79 -5.57 -5.83
CA LEU A 183 -10.56 -5.07 -6.44
C LEU A 183 -9.49 -6.16 -6.57
N LEU A 184 -9.26 -6.93 -5.50
CA LEU A 184 -8.26 -8.00 -5.50
C LEU A 184 -8.62 -9.14 -6.46
N THR A 185 -9.89 -9.56 -6.45
CA THR A 185 -10.39 -10.60 -7.36
C THR A 185 -10.26 -10.16 -8.81
N THR A 186 -10.63 -8.92 -9.13
CA THR A 186 -10.48 -8.36 -10.48
C THR A 186 -9.01 -8.26 -10.89
N MET A 187 -8.10 -7.93 -9.97
CA MET A 187 -6.67 -7.89 -10.28
C MET A 187 -6.10 -9.29 -10.57
N VAL A 188 -6.53 -10.32 -9.84
CA VAL A 188 -6.15 -11.72 -10.13
C VAL A 188 -6.61 -12.12 -11.52
N GLU A 189 -7.85 -11.80 -11.88
CA GLU A 189 -8.39 -12.11 -13.21
C GLU A 189 -7.68 -11.32 -14.31
N TYR A 190 -7.41 -10.04 -14.09
CA TYR A 190 -6.66 -9.22 -15.03
C TYR A 190 -5.25 -9.77 -15.26
N ASP A 191 -4.54 -10.17 -14.21
CA ASP A 191 -3.24 -10.81 -14.31
C ASP A 191 -3.30 -12.12 -15.12
N ARG A 192 -4.35 -12.93 -14.93
CA ARG A 192 -4.59 -14.16 -15.69
C ARG A 192 -4.79 -13.88 -17.18
N ILE A 193 -5.53 -12.83 -17.53
CA ILE A 193 -5.75 -12.40 -18.93
C ILE A 193 -4.43 -11.90 -19.56
N CYS A 194 -3.62 -11.18 -18.80
CA CYS A 194 -2.37 -10.61 -19.31
C CYS A 194 -1.24 -11.63 -19.47
N HIS A 195 -1.25 -12.73 -18.72
CA HIS A 195 -0.18 -13.72 -18.70
C HIS A 195 0.18 -14.28 -20.09
N PRO A 196 -0.77 -14.71 -20.97
CA PRO A 196 -0.45 -15.18 -22.31
C PRO A 196 0.21 -14.12 -23.20
N ILE A 197 -0.22 -12.85 -23.08
CA ILE A 197 0.31 -11.71 -23.83
C ILE A 197 1.78 -11.49 -23.48
N TRP A 198 2.10 -11.56 -22.18
CA TRP A 198 3.49 -11.44 -21.73
C TRP A 198 4.36 -12.60 -22.20
N HIS A 199 3.83 -13.81 -22.15
CA HIS A 199 4.52 -15.01 -22.62
C HIS A 199 4.85 -14.91 -24.13
N GLU A 200 3.89 -14.50 -24.94
CA GLU A 200 4.08 -14.29 -26.38
C GLU A 200 5.12 -13.20 -26.66
N PHE A 201 5.06 -12.05 -25.96
CA PHE A 201 6.03 -10.96 -26.11
C PHE A 201 7.45 -11.39 -25.79
N LEU A 202 7.64 -12.15 -24.69
CA LEU A 202 8.99 -12.61 -24.27
C LEU A 202 9.58 -13.68 -25.15
N ASN A 203 8.74 -14.46 -25.86
CA ASN A 203 9.21 -15.52 -26.77
C ASN A 203 9.46 -15.01 -28.20
N ASN A 204 8.88 -13.88 -28.59
CA ASN A 204 8.99 -13.32 -29.94
C ASN A 204 9.89 -12.06 -30.00
N GLY A 205 10.50 -11.64 -28.90
CA GLY A 205 11.45 -10.53 -28.78
C GLY A 205 12.83 -10.97 -28.46
#